data_47a2dacf7490a51aa0a2f609d7027679
#
_entry.id   47a2dacf7490a51aa0a2f609d7027679
#
_cell.length_a   1.000
_cell.length_b   1.000
_cell.length_c   1.000
_cell.angle_alpha   90.00
_cell.angle_beta   90.00
_cell.angle_gamma   90.00
#
_symmetry.space_group_name_H-M   'P 1'
#
loop_
_entity.id
_entity.type
_entity.pdbx_description
1 polymer ?
#
loop_
_entity_poly.entity_id
_entity_poly.type
_entity_poly.pdbx_seq_one_letter_code
_entity_poly.pdbx_strand_id
1 'polypeptide(L)'
;TPNLGWLILGSIMGAALVNAGPLGVDVLAHSDDAARVTAFGNGVLLSRIPLFLFQAVQAALLPRLARLAAKGDLAEFKQGLSLLLKIVVAVAVLGTVGSFLVGPPILDIMYDGGLDRRTLTLLALASGLYMLALAVAQAVIALQGHKYVAIGWLSAMVSFLVLTAISSNDLFLRV
;
A
#
# COMPACT_ATOMS: atom_id res chain seq x y z
N THR A 1 -12.75 -25.07 6.28
CA THR A 1 -12.27 -25.15 4.89
C THR A 1 -10.84 -24.61 4.82
N PRO A 2 -9.87 -25.28 4.16
CA PRO A 2 -8.46 -24.87 4.16
C PRO A 2 -8.27 -23.46 3.56
N ASN A 3 -9.12 -23.04 2.64
CA ASN A 3 -9.05 -21.71 2.02
C ASN A 3 -9.33 -20.55 2.98
N LEU A 4 -10.17 -20.77 4.01
CA LEU A 4 -10.49 -19.73 5.00
C LEU A 4 -9.25 -19.32 5.81
N GLY A 5 -8.42 -20.29 6.22
CA GLY A 5 -7.18 -20.01 6.95
C GLY A 5 -6.21 -19.16 6.13
N TRP A 6 -6.03 -19.47 4.85
CA TRP A 6 -5.19 -18.68 3.96
C TRP A 6 -5.72 -17.25 3.73
N LEU A 7 -7.05 -17.09 3.62
CA LEU A 7 -7.67 -15.77 3.48
C LEU A 7 -7.46 -14.92 4.75
N ILE A 8 -7.67 -15.49 5.92
CA ILE A 8 -7.47 -14.81 7.20
C ILE A 8 -6.00 -14.40 7.34
N LEU A 9 -5.07 -15.34 7.11
CA LEU A 9 -3.63 -15.05 7.18
C LEU A 9 -3.24 -13.93 6.21
N GLY A 10 -3.67 -14.01 4.95
CA GLY A 10 -3.40 -13.00 3.94
C GLY A 10 -3.96 -11.63 4.31
N SER A 11 -5.17 -11.58 4.85
CA SER A 11 -5.81 -10.34 5.30
C SER A 11 -5.06 -9.70 6.48
N ILE A 12 -4.65 -10.50 7.47
CA ILE A 12 -3.89 -10.02 8.63
C ILE A 12 -2.52 -9.50 8.18
N MET A 13 -1.80 -10.25 7.35
CA MET A 13 -0.48 -9.85 6.87
C MET A 13 -0.53 -8.61 5.99
N GLY A 14 -1.52 -8.49 5.10
CA GLY A 14 -1.73 -7.29 4.28
C GLY A 14 -2.07 -6.06 5.12
N ALA A 15 -2.96 -6.20 6.11
CA ALA A 15 -3.30 -5.12 7.05
C ALA A 15 -2.11 -4.73 7.94
N ALA A 16 -1.32 -5.70 8.38
CA ALA A 16 -0.11 -5.44 9.16
C ALA A 16 0.93 -4.68 8.32
N LEU A 17 1.13 -5.08 7.05
CA LEU A 17 2.13 -4.45 6.17
C LEU A 17 1.79 -2.99 5.89
N VAL A 18 0.52 -2.64 5.61
CA VAL A 18 0.14 -1.25 5.35
C VAL A 18 0.34 -0.34 6.57
N ASN A 19 0.33 -0.91 7.76
CA ASN A 19 0.55 -0.18 9.01
C ASN A 19 1.98 -0.38 9.57
N ALA A 20 2.81 -1.18 8.92
CA ALA A 20 4.15 -1.49 9.40
C ALA A 20 5.05 -0.25 9.47
N GLY A 21 4.97 0.66 8.48
CA GLY A 21 5.69 1.94 8.49
C GLY A 21 5.34 2.81 9.69
N PRO A 22 4.08 3.23 9.85
CA PRO A 22 3.66 4.01 11.03
C PRO A 22 4.00 3.36 12.36
N LEU A 23 3.73 2.06 12.51
CA LEU A 23 4.07 1.32 13.73
C LEU A 23 5.57 1.22 13.95
N GLY A 24 6.35 1.03 12.87
CA GLY A 24 7.80 0.97 12.94
C GLY A 24 8.40 2.30 13.41
N VAL A 25 7.91 3.42 12.89
CA VAL A 25 8.33 4.76 13.35
C VAL A 25 7.99 4.97 14.83
N ASP A 26 6.77 4.62 15.24
CA ASP A 26 6.32 4.78 16.62
C ASP A 26 7.14 3.94 17.62
N VAL A 27 7.40 2.67 17.28
CA VAL A 27 8.17 1.73 18.12
C VAL A 27 9.67 2.09 18.18
N LEU A 28 10.24 2.61 17.09
CA LEU A 28 11.66 2.93 16.98
C LEU A 28 11.99 4.35 17.45
N ALA A 29 10.98 5.21 17.60
CA ALA A 29 11.14 6.60 18.05
C ALA A 29 11.55 6.68 19.51
N HIS A 30 12.40 7.66 19.83
CA HIS A 30 12.75 8.04 21.19
C HIS A 30 11.86 9.18 21.66
N SER A 31 11.90 9.50 22.95
CA SER A 31 11.07 10.58 23.54
C SER A 31 11.21 11.94 22.84
N ASP A 32 12.37 12.20 22.28
CA ASP A 32 12.70 13.46 21.60
C ASP A 32 12.20 13.49 20.14
N ASP A 33 11.71 12.37 19.61
CA ASP A 33 11.24 12.23 18.22
C ASP A 33 9.74 12.49 18.04
N ALA A 34 9.00 12.87 19.07
CA ALA A 34 7.53 13.00 19.03
C ALA A 34 7.02 13.88 17.87
N ALA A 35 7.68 15.01 17.61
CA ALA A 35 7.33 15.88 16.47
C ALA A 35 7.55 15.19 15.11
N ARG A 36 8.61 14.39 14.99
CA ARG A 36 8.94 13.63 13.77
C ARG A 36 7.94 12.50 13.53
N VAL A 37 7.51 11.80 14.59
CA VAL A 37 6.46 10.76 14.53
C VAL A 37 5.14 11.34 14.04
N THR A 38 4.75 12.49 14.61
CA THR A 38 3.52 13.20 14.20
C THR A 38 3.61 13.63 12.73
N ALA A 39 4.73 14.25 12.32
CA ALA A 39 4.96 14.66 10.95
C ALA A 39 4.91 13.48 9.96
N PHE A 40 5.51 12.34 10.33
CA PHE A 40 5.44 11.12 9.53
C PHE A 40 4.00 10.62 9.40
N GLY A 41 3.23 10.59 10.50
CA GLY A 41 1.81 10.22 10.49
C GLY A 41 0.99 11.08 9.53
N ASN A 42 1.18 12.40 9.55
CA ASN A 42 0.51 13.34 8.64
C ASN A 42 0.89 13.07 7.18
N GLY A 43 2.17 12.82 6.91
CA GLY A 43 2.65 12.43 5.57
C GLY A 43 2.04 11.12 5.08
N VAL A 44 1.91 10.12 5.96
CA VAL A 44 1.23 8.85 5.66
C VAL A 44 -0.24 9.08 5.31
N LEU A 45 -0.96 9.93 6.04
CA LEU A 45 -2.36 10.26 5.74
C LEU A 45 -2.48 10.89 4.35
N LEU A 46 -1.64 11.86 4.02
CA LEU A 46 -1.62 12.51 2.70
C LEU A 46 -1.29 11.52 1.59
N SER A 47 -0.28 10.68 1.79
CA SER A 47 0.15 9.69 0.81
C SER A 47 -0.89 8.58 0.54
N ARG A 48 -1.87 8.40 1.44
CA ARG A 48 -2.95 7.41 1.31
C ARG A 48 -4.19 7.94 0.57
N ILE A 49 -4.26 9.22 0.21
CA ILE A 49 -5.40 9.76 -0.55
C ILE A 49 -5.67 8.95 -1.83
N PRO A 50 -4.66 8.62 -2.67
CA PRO A 50 -4.88 7.79 -3.84
C PRO A 50 -5.43 6.39 -3.52
N LEU A 51 -5.06 5.81 -2.37
CA LEU A 51 -5.55 4.52 -1.91
C LEU A 51 -7.05 4.53 -1.62
N PHE A 52 -7.58 5.62 -1.04
CA PHE A 52 -9.03 5.76 -0.83
C PHE A 52 -9.79 5.85 -2.14
N LEU A 53 -9.27 6.58 -3.13
CA LEU A 53 -9.86 6.63 -4.48
C LEU A 53 -9.85 5.24 -5.13
N PHE A 54 -8.78 4.48 -4.95
CA PHE A 54 -8.67 3.13 -5.46
C PHE A 54 -9.71 2.17 -4.84
N GLN A 55 -10.09 2.33 -3.58
CA GLN A 55 -11.13 1.51 -2.94
C GLN A 55 -12.48 1.61 -3.69
N ALA A 56 -12.84 2.80 -4.18
CA ALA A 56 -14.05 2.97 -4.99
C ALA A 56 -13.95 2.22 -6.33
N VAL A 57 -12.78 2.26 -6.98
CA VAL A 57 -12.52 1.50 -8.23
C VAL A 57 -12.58 0.00 -7.97
N GLN A 58 -12.02 -0.48 -6.86
CA GLN A 58 -12.10 -1.88 -6.46
C GLN A 58 -13.55 -2.34 -6.28
N ALA A 59 -14.36 -1.57 -5.55
CA ALA A 59 -15.76 -1.90 -5.29
C ALA A 59 -16.58 -2.09 -6.58
N ALA A 60 -16.26 -1.33 -7.63
CA ALA A 60 -16.94 -1.40 -8.92
C ALA A 60 -16.44 -2.57 -9.80
N LEU A 61 -15.14 -2.83 -9.84
CA LEU A 61 -14.53 -3.75 -10.82
C LEU A 61 -14.34 -5.18 -10.29
N LEU A 62 -14.07 -5.37 -8.99
CA LEU A 62 -13.80 -6.71 -8.44
C LEU A 62 -14.95 -7.70 -8.58
N PRO A 63 -16.24 -7.32 -8.33
CA PRO A 63 -17.35 -8.25 -8.53
C PRO A 63 -17.49 -8.73 -9.97
N ARG A 64 -17.14 -7.88 -10.94
CA ARG A 64 -17.12 -8.24 -12.36
C ARG A 64 -16.01 -9.24 -12.64
N LEU A 65 -14.78 -8.97 -12.19
CA LEU A 65 -13.64 -9.87 -12.37
C LEU A 65 -13.88 -11.24 -11.71
N ALA A 66 -14.44 -11.26 -10.51
CA ALA A 66 -14.78 -12.52 -9.82
C ALA A 66 -15.79 -13.35 -10.61
N ARG A 67 -16.81 -12.71 -11.21
CA ARG A 67 -17.80 -13.40 -12.06
C ARG A 67 -17.18 -13.97 -13.34
N LEU A 68 -16.27 -13.23 -13.99
CA LEU A 68 -15.58 -13.68 -15.19
C LEU A 68 -14.66 -14.87 -14.88
N ALA A 69 -13.93 -14.82 -13.76
CA ALA A 69 -13.12 -15.93 -13.29
C ALA A 69 -13.97 -17.19 -13.03
N ALA A 70 -15.12 -17.03 -12.36
CA ALA A 70 -16.02 -18.13 -12.05
C ALA A 70 -16.65 -18.77 -13.32
N LYS A 71 -16.86 -17.99 -14.40
CA LYS A 71 -17.35 -18.48 -15.68
C LYS A 71 -16.25 -19.11 -16.56
N GLY A 72 -14.96 -18.98 -16.17
CA GLY A 72 -13.83 -19.43 -16.97
C GLY A 72 -13.52 -18.53 -18.17
N ASP A 73 -14.13 -17.34 -18.27
CA ASP A 73 -13.84 -16.37 -19.32
C ASP A 73 -12.54 -15.60 -19.03
N LEU A 74 -11.43 -16.30 -19.24
CA LEU A 74 -10.09 -15.76 -18.96
C LEU A 74 -9.68 -14.63 -19.93
N ALA A 75 -10.28 -14.56 -21.11
CA ALA A 75 -9.97 -13.52 -22.09
C ALA A 75 -10.51 -12.17 -21.61
N GLU A 76 -11.80 -12.11 -21.26
CA GLU A 76 -12.44 -10.91 -20.74
C GLU A 76 -11.90 -10.56 -19.35
N PHE A 77 -11.59 -11.56 -18.49
CA PHE A 77 -10.93 -11.37 -17.21
C PHE A 77 -9.58 -10.64 -17.35
N LYS A 78 -8.71 -11.07 -18.28
CA LYS A 78 -7.41 -10.43 -18.55
C LYS A 78 -7.56 -9.00 -19.04
N GLN A 79 -8.54 -8.72 -19.89
CA GLN A 79 -8.82 -7.36 -20.36
C GLN A 79 -9.25 -6.46 -19.19
N GLY A 80 -10.19 -6.92 -18.36
CA GLY A 80 -10.65 -6.18 -17.18
C GLY A 80 -9.54 -5.95 -16.16
N LEU A 81 -8.70 -6.97 -15.89
CA LEU A 81 -7.53 -6.83 -15.02
C LEU A 81 -6.51 -5.85 -15.58
N SER A 82 -6.22 -5.91 -16.88
CA SER A 82 -5.30 -4.97 -17.54
C SER A 82 -5.79 -3.53 -17.42
N LEU A 83 -7.10 -3.28 -17.59
CA LEU A 83 -7.70 -1.97 -17.39
C LEU A 83 -7.54 -1.50 -15.94
N LEU A 84 -7.85 -2.37 -14.97
CA LEU A 84 -7.69 -2.07 -13.55
C LEU A 84 -6.24 -1.69 -13.23
N LEU A 85 -5.26 -2.50 -13.67
CA LEU A 85 -3.85 -2.22 -13.44
C LEU A 85 -3.38 -0.90 -14.08
N LYS A 86 -3.85 -0.58 -15.30
CA LYS A 86 -3.54 0.71 -15.95
C LYS A 86 -4.07 1.89 -15.14
N ILE A 87 -5.29 1.79 -14.61
CA ILE A 87 -5.87 2.83 -13.74
C ILE A 87 -5.05 2.97 -12.46
N VAL A 88 -4.69 1.85 -11.84
CA VAL A 88 -3.88 1.86 -10.60
C VAL A 88 -2.51 2.49 -10.84
N VAL A 89 -1.84 2.12 -11.93
CA VAL A 89 -0.55 2.73 -12.30
C VAL A 89 -0.69 4.22 -12.54
N ALA A 90 -1.72 4.65 -13.27
CA ALA A 90 -1.97 6.07 -13.52
C ALA A 90 -2.17 6.85 -12.21
N VAL A 91 -3.01 6.32 -11.30
CA VAL A 91 -3.25 6.94 -9.97
C VAL A 91 -1.98 6.94 -9.13
N ALA A 92 -1.19 5.86 -9.13
CA ALA A 92 0.08 5.77 -8.40
C ALA A 92 1.10 6.79 -8.90
N VAL A 93 1.24 6.92 -10.22
CA VAL A 93 2.16 7.90 -10.85
C VAL A 93 1.71 9.33 -10.54
N LEU A 94 0.42 9.63 -10.73
CA LEU A 94 -0.13 10.96 -10.43
C LEU A 94 0.01 11.31 -8.94
N GLY A 95 -0.24 10.36 -8.04
CA GLY A 95 -0.05 10.55 -6.61
C GLY A 95 1.41 10.79 -6.23
N THR A 96 2.35 10.04 -6.81
CA THR A 96 3.78 10.19 -6.55
C THR A 96 4.31 11.51 -7.10
N VAL A 97 3.97 11.86 -8.35
CA VAL A 97 4.35 13.14 -8.97
C VAL A 97 3.69 14.31 -8.24
N GLY A 98 2.42 14.18 -7.88
CA GLY A 98 1.71 15.20 -7.09
C GLY A 98 2.37 15.41 -5.72
N SER A 99 2.71 14.35 -5.00
CA SER A 99 3.46 14.43 -3.74
C SER A 99 4.81 15.14 -3.91
N PHE A 100 5.53 14.85 -4.99
CA PHE A 100 6.80 15.51 -5.27
C PHE A 100 6.65 17.01 -5.53
N LEU A 101 5.63 17.42 -6.30
CA LEU A 101 5.45 18.81 -6.74
C LEU A 101 4.81 19.70 -5.66
N VAL A 102 3.73 19.20 -5.06
CA VAL A 102 2.87 20.02 -4.17
C VAL A 102 2.75 19.45 -2.74
N GLY A 103 3.34 18.28 -2.46
CA GLY A 103 3.23 17.64 -1.17
C GLY A 103 3.71 18.48 0.01
N PRO A 104 4.98 18.99 0.03
CA PRO A 104 5.47 19.82 1.12
C PRO A 104 4.61 21.05 1.38
N PRO A 105 4.28 21.92 0.38
CA PRO A 105 3.41 23.08 0.63
C PRO A 105 2.01 22.68 1.15
N ILE A 106 1.46 21.52 0.79
CA ILE A 106 0.19 21.08 1.36
C ILE A 106 0.36 20.72 2.84
N LEU A 107 1.45 20.02 3.21
CA LEU A 107 1.75 19.71 4.61
C LEU A 107 1.99 20.97 5.43
N ASP A 108 2.68 21.96 4.87
CA ASP A 108 2.94 23.25 5.54
C ASP A 108 1.64 23.98 5.84
N ILE A 109 0.68 23.98 4.91
CA ILE A 109 -0.63 24.67 5.07
C ILE A 109 -1.54 23.91 6.05
N MET A 110 -1.52 22.56 6.01
CA MET A 110 -2.49 21.76 6.78
C MET A 110 -2.00 21.38 8.18
N TYR A 111 -0.68 21.26 8.37
CA TYR A 111 -0.08 20.66 9.57
C TYR A 111 1.15 21.40 10.09
N ASP A 112 1.38 22.65 9.72
CA ASP A 112 2.57 23.44 10.07
C ASP A 112 3.90 22.77 9.66
N GLY A 113 3.89 22.05 8.53
CA GLY A 113 5.07 21.40 7.98
C GLY A 113 5.31 19.97 8.47
N GLY A 114 6.54 19.50 8.32
CA GLY A 114 6.99 18.29 9.00
C GLY A 114 7.79 17.27 8.20
N LEU A 115 7.51 17.04 6.91
CA LEU A 115 8.28 16.08 6.11
C LEU A 115 8.96 16.72 4.92
N ASP A 116 10.19 16.29 4.68
CA ASP A 116 10.92 16.64 3.47
C ASP A 116 10.27 16.02 2.21
N ARG A 117 10.52 16.64 1.08
CA ARG A 117 9.99 16.24 -0.23
C ARG A 117 10.31 14.80 -0.58
N ARG A 118 11.53 14.34 -0.26
CA ARG A 118 11.97 12.98 -0.57
C ARG A 118 11.17 11.95 0.19
N THR A 119 11.05 12.09 1.50
CA THR A 119 10.30 11.16 2.36
C THR A 119 8.84 11.09 1.94
N LEU A 120 8.20 12.24 1.70
CA LEU A 120 6.80 12.28 1.26
C LEU A 120 6.59 11.61 -0.11
N THR A 121 7.52 11.83 -1.05
CA THR A 121 7.47 11.18 -2.37
C THR A 121 7.64 9.67 -2.26
N LEU A 122 8.55 9.19 -1.40
CA LEU A 122 8.74 7.75 -1.15
C LEU A 122 7.51 7.12 -0.49
N LEU A 123 6.86 7.80 0.44
CA LEU A 123 5.59 7.35 1.03
C LEU A 123 4.48 7.23 -0.03
N ALA A 124 4.38 8.21 -0.93
CA ALA A 124 3.40 8.17 -2.03
C ALA A 124 3.71 7.03 -3.01
N LEU A 125 4.98 6.81 -3.34
CA LEU A 125 5.41 5.69 -4.17
C LEU A 125 5.11 4.35 -3.51
N ALA A 126 5.41 4.19 -2.22
CA ALA A 126 5.10 3.00 -1.45
C ALA A 126 3.59 2.71 -1.42
N SER A 127 2.75 3.75 -1.23
CA SER A 127 1.29 3.64 -1.31
C SER A 127 0.83 3.20 -2.70
N GLY A 128 1.44 3.72 -3.77
CA GLY A 128 1.17 3.31 -5.15
C GLY A 128 1.52 1.84 -5.42
N LEU A 129 2.69 1.40 -4.97
CA LEU A 129 3.10 -0.01 -5.07
C LEU A 129 2.19 -0.93 -4.25
N TYR A 130 1.76 -0.49 -3.08
CA TYR A 130 0.80 -1.24 -2.26
C TYR A 130 -0.55 -1.38 -2.96
N MET A 131 -1.08 -0.32 -3.62
CA MET A 131 -2.29 -0.41 -4.44
C MET A 131 -2.15 -1.45 -5.56
N LEU A 132 -1.00 -1.48 -6.25
CA LEU A 132 -0.72 -2.49 -7.28
C LEU A 132 -0.73 -3.91 -6.69
N ALA A 133 -0.07 -4.10 -5.56
CA ALA A 133 -0.05 -5.38 -4.85
C ALA A 133 -1.46 -5.83 -4.45
N LEU A 134 -2.31 -4.92 -3.94
CA LEU A 134 -3.72 -5.19 -3.63
C LEU A 134 -4.50 -5.60 -4.88
N ALA A 135 -4.35 -4.87 -6.00
CA ALA A 135 -5.05 -5.20 -7.25
C ALA A 135 -4.69 -6.59 -7.76
N VAL A 136 -3.39 -6.94 -7.72
CA VAL A 136 -2.91 -8.28 -8.10
C VAL A 136 -3.41 -9.34 -7.11
N ALA A 137 -3.34 -9.09 -5.80
CA ALA A 137 -3.83 -10.01 -4.77
C ALA A 137 -5.31 -10.35 -4.98
N GLN A 138 -6.14 -9.35 -5.27
CA GLN A 138 -7.56 -9.55 -5.54
C GLN A 138 -7.80 -10.38 -6.81
N ALA A 139 -7.02 -10.17 -7.88
CA ALA A 139 -7.09 -10.97 -9.08
C ALA A 139 -6.73 -12.44 -8.81
N VAL A 140 -5.67 -12.67 -8.00
CA VAL A 140 -5.25 -14.03 -7.60
C VAL A 140 -6.31 -14.71 -6.71
N ILE A 141 -6.96 -13.96 -5.80
CA ILE A 141 -8.08 -14.46 -4.98
C ILE A 141 -9.25 -14.86 -5.89
N ALA A 142 -9.62 -14.04 -6.88
CA ALA A 142 -10.68 -14.34 -7.84
C ALA A 142 -10.41 -15.64 -8.61
N LEU A 143 -9.14 -15.98 -8.84
CA LEU A 143 -8.67 -17.23 -9.47
C LEU A 143 -8.42 -18.36 -8.44
N GLN A 144 -8.95 -18.25 -7.22
CA GLN A 144 -8.81 -19.24 -6.13
C GLN A 144 -7.39 -19.45 -5.62
N GLY A 145 -6.48 -18.51 -5.88
CA GLY A 145 -5.06 -18.57 -5.51
C GLY A 145 -4.75 -18.07 -4.08
N HIS A 146 -5.61 -18.31 -3.11
CA HIS A 146 -5.56 -17.76 -1.74
C HIS A 146 -4.22 -17.97 -1.03
N LYS A 147 -3.61 -19.17 -1.16
CA LYS A 147 -2.31 -19.48 -0.57
C LYS A 147 -1.17 -18.62 -1.12
N TYR A 148 -1.21 -18.30 -2.40
CA TYR A 148 -0.17 -17.48 -3.03
C TYR A 148 -0.21 -16.05 -2.54
N VAL A 149 -1.42 -15.52 -2.31
CA VAL A 149 -1.61 -14.18 -1.71
C VAL A 149 -1.07 -14.16 -0.28
N ALA A 150 -1.41 -15.16 0.54
CA ALA A 150 -0.92 -15.24 1.91
C ALA A 150 0.63 -15.34 1.97
N ILE A 151 1.23 -16.18 1.12
CA ILE A 151 2.70 -16.30 1.03
C ILE A 151 3.32 -14.99 0.55
N GLY A 152 2.70 -14.32 -0.44
CA GLY A 152 3.18 -13.02 -0.94
C GLY A 152 3.19 -11.95 0.16
N TRP A 153 2.12 -11.80 0.91
CA TRP A 153 2.06 -10.85 2.03
C TRP A 153 3.02 -11.21 3.17
N LEU A 154 3.16 -12.51 3.48
CA LEU A 154 4.12 -12.97 4.49
C LEU A 154 5.55 -12.67 4.08
N SER A 155 5.92 -12.95 2.82
CA SER A 155 7.26 -12.66 2.31
C SER A 155 7.57 -11.16 2.31
N ALA A 156 6.59 -10.32 1.95
CA ALA A 156 6.72 -8.87 2.01
C ALA A 156 6.93 -8.38 3.46
N MET A 157 6.18 -8.93 4.42
CA MET A 157 6.35 -8.60 5.85
C MET A 157 7.73 -9.01 6.37
N VAL A 158 8.19 -10.23 6.05
CA VAL A 158 9.53 -10.69 6.43
C VAL A 158 10.61 -9.80 5.82
N SER A 159 10.47 -9.45 4.53
CA SER A 159 11.41 -8.53 3.86
C SER A 159 11.43 -7.16 4.52
N PHE A 160 10.26 -6.61 4.86
CA PHE A 160 10.18 -5.35 5.58
C PHE A 160 10.93 -5.41 6.93
N LEU A 161 10.66 -6.44 7.75
CA LEU A 161 11.32 -6.59 9.05
C LEU A 161 12.84 -6.76 8.93
N VAL A 162 13.29 -7.55 7.96
CA VAL A 162 14.74 -7.74 7.70
C VAL A 162 15.38 -6.42 7.28
N LEU A 163 14.78 -5.71 6.32
CA LEU A 163 15.30 -4.42 5.84
C LEU A 163 15.33 -3.38 6.96
N THR A 164 14.29 -3.30 7.78
CA THR A 164 14.26 -2.41 8.95
C THR A 164 15.36 -2.75 9.96
N ALA A 165 15.64 -4.05 10.18
CA ALA A 165 16.67 -4.50 11.12
C ALA A 165 18.11 -4.19 10.66
N ILE A 166 18.38 -4.27 9.34
CA ILE A 166 19.73 -4.06 8.77
C ILE A 166 19.97 -2.64 8.27
N SER A 167 18.94 -1.78 8.23
CA SER A 167 19.03 -0.42 7.73
C SER A 167 19.71 0.52 8.71
N SER A 168 20.02 1.74 8.25
CA SER A 168 20.73 2.76 9.04
C SER A 168 20.02 3.15 10.33
N ASN A 169 20.72 3.85 11.26
CA ASN A 169 20.12 4.34 12.50
C ASN A 169 19.19 5.56 12.31
N ASP A 170 19.07 6.10 11.11
CA ASP A 170 18.10 7.16 10.81
C ASP A 170 16.69 6.59 10.79
N LEU A 171 15.81 7.18 11.62
CA LEU A 171 14.44 6.70 11.84
C LEU A 171 13.65 6.56 10.53
N PHE A 172 13.76 7.53 9.61
CA PHE A 172 13.00 7.53 8.36
C PHE A 172 13.62 6.70 7.25
N LEU A 173 14.90 6.36 7.34
CA LEU A 173 15.56 5.45 6.41
C LEU A 173 15.35 3.98 6.77
N ARG A 174 14.99 3.69 8.03
CA ARG A 174 14.70 2.33 8.50
C ARG A 174 13.31 1.85 8.13
N VAL A 175 12.36 2.74 7.95
CA VAL A 175 10.92 2.46 7.78
C VAL A 175 10.40 3.00 6.47
#